data_8852250651a49ee159cd1d61ef4e628d
#
_entry.id   8852250651a49ee159cd1d61ef4e628d
#
_cell.length_a   1.000
_cell.length_b   1.000
_cell.length_c   1.000
_cell.angle_alpha   90.00
_cell.angle_beta   90.00
_cell.angle_gamma   90.00
#
_symmetry.space_group_name_H-M   'P 1'
#
loop_
_entity.id
_entity.type
_entity.pdbx_description
1 polymer ?
#
loop_
_entity_poly.entity_id
_entity_poly.type
_entity_poly.pdbx_seq_one_letter_code
_entity_poly.pdbx_strand_id
1 'polypeptide(L)'
;MQIDIEFNSGAQLPMDAIPELARSAEAHGFGCVWGGEANNKDPTVMLSAVAAVTNRMKIGSAVYHILGRTPATLALQAVGLDELSRGRFLLGIGVSNPTIAKWHGVTMDHPMSRLQEYLEIVRRGVRGEKLDFDGRYFTSHGFKMAFKPAMSPIPVYLAAFGPQMSRLAGTITDGVLINMANPAEIRRIADAVRQGAREARKDPAAMEIICKIRCSIAHTYDAAREALSHALTYYALADYYRDLLGRMGFASEVEAMRSAWKSGGFHAARKLITDRFFNGLFLVVATSAEEVVEQIAPYRAAGATRIILPYVAASEDVVGEMRSFINYWTPLTTGEGA
;
A
#
# COMPACT_ATOMS: atom_id res chain seq x y z
N MET A 1 -15.62 -5.50 7.01
CA MET A 1 -14.44 -4.85 6.37
C MET A 1 -13.22 -5.21 7.20
N GLN A 2 -12.13 -5.59 6.55
CA GLN A 2 -10.91 -5.98 7.25
C GLN A 2 -9.99 -4.78 7.48
N ILE A 3 -9.38 -4.70 8.66
CA ILE A 3 -8.42 -3.66 9.02
C ILE A 3 -7.03 -4.28 9.11
N ASP A 4 -6.09 -3.65 8.46
CA ASP A 4 -4.70 -4.06 8.34
C ASP A 4 -3.77 -2.95 8.82
N ILE A 5 -2.53 -3.32 9.11
CA ILE A 5 -1.50 -2.40 9.57
C ILE A 5 -0.30 -2.39 8.61
N GLU A 6 0.42 -1.29 8.54
CA GLU A 6 1.67 -1.19 7.79
C GLU A 6 2.82 -0.80 8.71
N PHE A 7 3.95 -1.52 8.63
CA PHE A 7 5.07 -1.32 9.56
C PHE A 7 6.21 -0.46 9.01
N ASN A 8 6.26 -0.17 7.73
CA ASN A 8 7.43 0.52 7.16
C ASN A 8 7.15 1.81 6.38
N SER A 9 5.96 2.38 6.45
CA SER A 9 5.65 3.62 5.68
C SER A 9 5.21 4.82 6.52
N GLY A 10 5.17 4.78 7.76
CA GLY A 10 4.80 5.93 8.60
C GLY A 10 5.67 6.03 9.84
N ALA A 11 5.98 4.90 10.41
CA ALA A 11 6.83 4.77 11.58
C ALA A 11 8.21 4.23 11.17
N GLN A 12 9.27 4.85 11.66
CA GLN A 12 10.64 4.35 11.49
C GLN A 12 10.93 3.25 12.52
N LEU A 13 10.12 2.19 12.52
CA LEU A 13 10.27 1.07 13.46
C LEU A 13 11.62 0.40 13.28
N PRO A 14 12.39 0.14 14.35
CA PRO A 14 13.59 -0.67 14.27
C PRO A 14 13.24 -2.13 13.93
N MET A 15 14.12 -2.81 13.20
CA MET A 15 13.84 -4.17 12.71
C MET A 15 13.67 -5.20 13.82
N ASP A 16 14.34 -5.02 14.95
CA ASP A 16 14.25 -5.89 16.13
C ASP A 16 12.91 -5.78 16.88
N ALA A 17 12.20 -4.66 16.74
CA ALA A 17 10.85 -4.50 17.29
C ALA A 17 9.76 -5.20 16.45
N ILE A 18 10.01 -5.48 15.17
CA ILE A 18 9.01 -6.04 14.24
C ILE A 18 8.41 -7.37 14.73
N PRO A 19 9.17 -8.36 15.21
CA PRO A 19 8.61 -9.63 15.67
C PRO A 19 7.63 -9.50 16.85
N GLU A 20 7.91 -8.63 17.80
CA GLU A 20 7.02 -8.36 18.94
C GLU A 20 5.73 -7.70 18.48
N LEU A 21 5.85 -6.60 17.72
CA LEU A 21 4.71 -5.86 17.21
C LEU A 21 3.83 -6.73 16.30
N ALA A 22 4.41 -7.63 15.51
CA ALA A 22 3.68 -8.54 14.65
C ALA A 22 2.83 -9.55 15.45
N ARG A 23 3.40 -10.14 16.51
CA ARG A 23 2.63 -11.02 17.41
C ARG A 23 1.49 -10.26 18.08
N SER A 24 1.75 -9.03 18.54
CA SER A 24 0.73 -8.17 19.14
C SER A 24 -0.37 -7.86 18.12
N ALA A 25 -0.04 -7.45 16.90
CA ALA A 25 -1.02 -7.16 15.86
C ALA A 25 -1.89 -8.39 15.52
N GLU A 26 -1.30 -9.59 15.44
CA GLU A 26 -2.07 -10.82 15.24
C GLU A 26 -3.00 -11.11 16.42
N ALA A 27 -2.55 -10.92 17.65
CA ALA A 27 -3.35 -11.13 18.86
C ALA A 27 -4.55 -10.16 18.93
N HIS A 28 -4.38 -8.93 18.44
CA HIS A 28 -5.41 -7.90 18.42
C HIS A 28 -6.29 -7.94 17.13
N GLY A 29 -6.13 -8.97 16.28
CA GLY A 29 -7.04 -9.27 15.17
C GLY A 29 -6.82 -8.47 13.90
N PHE A 30 -5.66 -7.83 13.72
CA PHE A 30 -5.31 -7.28 12.41
C PHE A 30 -5.25 -8.37 11.35
N GLY A 31 -5.80 -8.09 10.17
CA GLY A 31 -5.91 -9.07 9.10
C GLY A 31 -4.63 -9.32 8.33
N CYS A 32 -3.80 -8.28 8.21
CA CYS A 32 -2.56 -8.32 7.43
C CYS A 32 -1.55 -7.29 7.94
N VAL A 33 -0.27 -7.64 7.90
CA VAL A 33 0.83 -6.67 7.95
C VAL A 33 1.32 -6.40 6.53
N TRP A 34 1.36 -5.13 6.16
CA TRP A 34 1.84 -4.68 4.86
C TRP A 34 3.21 -4.01 4.96
N GLY A 35 4.00 -4.14 3.90
CA GLY A 35 5.27 -3.45 3.73
C GLY A 35 5.45 -2.86 2.35
N GLY A 36 5.82 -1.58 2.28
CA GLY A 36 6.06 -0.87 1.03
C GLY A 36 7.56 -0.76 0.70
N GLU A 37 7.88 -0.63 -0.57
CA GLU A 37 9.24 -0.45 -1.08
C GLU A 37 9.44 0.99 -1.52
N ALA A 38 10.37 1.69 -0.87
CA ALA A 38 10.83 3.02 -1.23
C ALA A 38 12.30 3.20 -0.82
N ASN A 39 12.60 4.17 0.04
CA ASN A 39 13.92 4.41 0.63
C ASN A 39 13.99 4.05 2.12
N ASN A 40 13.09 3.22 2.54
CA ASN A 40 13.00 2.68 3.90
C ASN A 40 13.52 1.23 3.95
N LYS A 41 13.12 0.47 4.98
CA LYS A 41 13.53 -0.93 5.15
C LYS A 41 13.02 -1.82 4.01
N ASP A 42 13.83 -2.79 3.58
CA ASP A 42 13.43 -3.76 2.58
C ASP A 42 12.19 -4.55 3.05
N PRO A 43 11.10 -4.54 2.28
CA PRO A 43 9.87 -5.20 2.68
C PRO A 43 9.99 -6.73 2.73
N THR A 44 10.87 -7.35 1.93
CA THR A 44 11.06 -8.80 1.96
C THR A 44 11.65 -9.25 3.31
N VAL A 45 12.68 -8.53 3.78
CA VAL A 45 13.31 -8.82 5.09
C VAL A 45 12.31 -8.62 6.23
N MET A 46 11.57 -7.52 6.19
CA MET A 46 10.56 -7.21 7.20
C MET A 46 9.41 -8.23 7.21
N LEU A 47 8.84 -8.53 6.05
CA LEU A 47 7.73 -9.49 5.93
C LEU A 47 8.15 -10.91 6.28
N SER A 48 9.42 -11.29 6.04
CA SER A 48 9.98 -12.56 6.52
C SER A 48 9.99 -12.64 8.03
N ALA A 49 10.40 -11.56 8.72
CA ALA A 49 10.38 -11.50 10.18
C ALA A 49 8.94 -11.60 10.73
N VAL A 50 7.97 -10.97 10.10
CA VAL A 50 6.54 -11.10 10.46
C VAL A 50 6.04 -12.51 10.23
N ALA A 51 6.31 -13.11 9.05
CA ALA A 51 5.87 -14.46 8.69
C ALA A 51 6.34 -15.52 9.67
N ALA A 52 7.60 -15.40 10.13
CA ALA A 52 8.22 -16.35 11.04
C ALA A 52 7.59 -16.38 12.45
N VAL A 53 6.89 -15.32 12.86
CA VAL A 53 6.35 -15.18 14.23
C VAL A 53 4.84 -15.13 14.31
N THR A 54 4.14 -15.18 13.17
CA THR A 54 2.68 -15.15 13.06
C THR A 54 2.15 -16.44 12.41
N ASN A 55 0.88 -16.80 12.69
CA ASN A 55 0.29 -18.05 12.23
C ASN A 55 -0.98 -17.90 11.39
N ARG A 56 -1.75 -16.82 11.56
CA ARG A 56 -3.04 -16.58 10.93
C ARG A 56 -3.05 -15.30 10.10
N MET A 57 -2.42 -14.25 10.62
CA MET A 57 -2.39 -12.93 9.99
C MET A 57 -1.67 -13.01 8.64
N LYS A 58 -2.25 -12.44 7.61
CA LYS A 58 -1.63 -12.33 6.29
C LYS A 58 -0.43 -11.39 6.31
N ILE A 59 0.44 -11.53 5.35
CA ILE A 59 1.54 -10.61 5.07
C ILE A 59 1.41 -10.13 3.64
N GLY A 60 1.72 -8.86 3.36
CA GLY A 60 1.53 -8.32 2.02
C GLY A 60 2.52 -7.23 1.65
N SER A 61 2.88 -7.15 0.38
CA SER A 61 3.63 -6.02 -0.15
C SER A 61 2.69 -4.90 -0.61
N ALA A 62 3.00 -3.64 -0.23
CA ALA A 62 2.20 -2.48 -0.62
C ALA A 62 3.08 -1.27 -0.98
N VAL A 63 3.86 -1.36 -2.04
CA VAL A 63 3.98 -2.43 -3.04
C VAL A 63 5.44 -2.72 -3.35
N TYR A 64 5.73 -3.88 -3.93
CA TYR A 64 6.97 -4.05 -4.69
C TYR A 64 6.87 -3.28 -6.01
N HIS A 65 7.94 -2.60 -6.41
CA HIS A 65 7.95 -1.93 -7.71
C HIS A 65 8.73 -2.73 -8.76
N ILE A 66 8.27 -2.68 -10.01
CA ILE A 66 8.86 -3.43 -11.13
C ILE A 66 10.28 -2.96 -11.52
N LEU A 67 10.75 -1.86 -10.96
CA LEU A 67 12.06 -1.26 -11.29
C LEU A 67 13.19 -1.79 -10.38
N GLY A 68 12.88 -2.31 -9.18
CA GLY A 68 13.86 -2.67 -8.16
C GLY A 68 14.47 -4.06 -8.34
N ARG A 69 13.85 -4.93 -9.14
CA ARG A 69 14.30 -6.32 -9.31
C ARG A 69 13.81 -6.93 -10.62
N THR A 70 14.44 -8.01 -11.05
CA THR A 70 13.95 -8.76 -12.22
C THR A 70 12.66 -9.52 -11.86
N PRO A 71 11.78 -9.80 -12.84
CA PRO A 71 10.56 -10.57 -12.57
C PRO A 71 10.84 -11.98 -12.05
N ALA A 72 11.92 -12.65 -12.48
CA ALA A 72 12.33 -13.94 -11.95
C ALA A 72 12.73 -13.85 -10.46
N THR A 73 13.45 -12.79 -10.06
CA THR A 73 13.79 -12.54 -8.66
C THR A 73 12.54 -12.31 -7.82
N LEU A 74 11.58 -11.51 -8.32
CA LEU A 74 10.32 -11.30 -7.59
C LEU A 74 9.52 -12.60 -7.45
N ALA A 75 9.51 -13.46 -8.47
CA ALA A 75 8.86 -14.77 -8.37
C ALA A 75 9.47 -15.64 -7.26
N LEU A 76 10.82 -15.69 -7.15
CA LEU A 76 11.50 -16.39 -6.05
C LEU A 76 11.14 -15.81 -4.67
N GLN A 77 11.14 -14.50 -4.54
CA GLN A 77 10.79 -13.82 -3.28
C GLN A 77 9.33 -14.07 -2.89
N ALA A 78 8.41 -14.00 -3.86
CA ALA A 78 6.99 -14.25 -3.63
C ALA A 78 6.74 -15.68 -3.15
N VAL A 79 7.34 -16.67 -3.80
CA VAL A 79 7.22 -18.08 -3.38
C VAL A 79 7.86 -18.31 -2.02
N GLY A 80 9.04 -17.73 -1.76
CA GLY A 80 9.70 -17.85 -0.45
C GLY A 80 8.87 -17.25 0.70
N LEU A 81 8.25 -16.09 0.49
CA LEU A 81 7.35 -15.47 1.46
C LEU A 81 6.05 -16.27 1.64
N ASP A 82 5.50 -16.81 0.55
CA ASP A 82 4.30 -17.64 0.62
C ASP A 82 4.55 -18.95 1.37
N GLU A 83 5.65 -19.63 1.10
CA GLU A 83 6.07 -20.84 1.80
C GLU A 83 6.33 -20.55 3.29
N LEU A 84 7.13 -19.54 3.61
CA LEU A 84 7.44 -19.14 4.99
C LEU A 84 6.18 -18.77 5.78
N SER A 85 5.24 -18.11 5.13
CA SER A 85 3.96 -17.73 5.74
C SER A 85 2.89 -18.82 5.66
N ARG A 86 3.16 -19.99 5.04
CA ARG A 86 2.21 -21.09 4.85
C ARG A 86 0.95 -20.65 4.07
N GLY A 87 1.15 -20.00 2.91
CA GLY A 87 0.07 -19.59 2.01
C GLY A 87 -0.66 -18.30 2.43
N ARG A 88 -0.02 -17.44 3.25
CA ARG A 88 -0.62 -16.17 3.73
C ARG A 88 -0.11 -14.92 3.01
N PHE A 89 0.74 -15.07 2.00
CA PHE A 89 1.33 -13.94 1.30
C PHE A 89 0.38 -13.31 0.28
N LEU A 90 0.36 -11.99 0.22
CA LEU A 90 -0.38 -11.15 -0.72
C LEU A 90 0.63 -10.30 -1.51
N LEU A 91 0.66 -10.47 -2.83
CA LEU A 91 1.60 -9.76 -3.69
C LEU A 91 1.00 -8.45 -4.21
N GLY A 92 1.36 -7.34 -3.59
CA GLY A 92 1.11 -6.02 -4.15
C GLY A 92 2.27 -5.56 -5.03
N ILE A 93 1.97 -5.11 -6.23
CA ILE A 93 2.94 -4.69 -7.26
C ILE A 93 2.57 -3.33 -7.82
N GLY A 94 3.56 -2.56 -8.27
CA GLY A 94 3.33 -1.26 -8.89
C GLY A 94 4.44 -0.83 -9.84
N VAL A 95 4.14 0.17 -10.66
CA VAL A 95 5.10 0.71 -11.64
C VAL A 95 6.14 1.65 -11.02
N SER A 96 5.99 1.98 -9.73
CA SER A 96 6.83 2.98 -9.06
C SER A 96 6.48 4.44 -9.45
N ASN A 97 7.44 5.34 -9.28
CA ASN A 97 7.33 6.75 -9.62
C ASN A 97 8.69 7.30 -10.10
N PRO A 98 8.72 8.47 -10.75
CA PRO A 98 9.95 9.03 -11.30
C PRO A 98 11.08 9.27 -10.28
N THR A 99 10.74 9.59 -9.03
CA THR A 99 11.73 9.81 -7.97
C THR A 99 12.45 8.51 -7.62
N ILE A 100 11.71 7.43 -7.43
CA ILE A 100 12.28 6.11 -7.15
C ILE A 100 13.06 5.59 -8.35
N ALA A 101 12.54 5.77 -9.58
CA ALA A 101 13.26 5.40 -10.80
C ALA A 101 14.64 6.08 -10.86
N LYS A 102 14.70 7.38 -10.53
CA LYS A 102 15.96 8.13 -10.46
C LYS A 102 16.91 7.57 -9.39
N TRP A 103 16.41 7.20 -8.21
CA TRP A 103 17.24 6.61 -7.14
C TRP A 103 17.85 5.27 -7.55
N HIS A 104 17.13 4.48 -8.32
CA HIS A 104 17.59 3.17 -8.80
C HIS A 104 18.34 3.22 -10.13
N GLY A 105 18.51 4.42 -10.74
CA GLY A 105 19.22 4.57 -12.01
C GLY A 105 18.53 3.89 -13.20
N VAL A 106 17.20 3.78 -13.17
CA VAL A 106 16.42 3.08 -14.18
C VAL A 106 15.42 4.02 -14.87
N THR A 107 15.06 3.68 -16.11
CA THR A 107 14.10 4.44 -16.90
C THR A 107 12.67 3.98 -16.61
N MET A 108 11.75 4.93 -16.47
CA MET A 108 10.32 4.69 -16.26
C MET A 108 9.54 5.08 -17.53
N ASP A 109 9.73 4.31 -18.59
CA ASP A 109 9.01 4.44 -19.86
C ASP A 109 7.98 3.30 -20.01
N HIS A 110 6.92 3.55 -20.76
CA HIS A 110 5.88 2.56 -21.06
C HIS A 110 5.39 1.72 -19.84
N PRO A 111 5.02 2.37 -18.70
CA PRO A 111 4.85 1.67 -17.42
C PRO A 111 3.78 0.56 -17.47
N MET A 112 2.70 0.76 -18.21
CA MET A 112 1.62 -0.26 -18.33
C MET A 112 2.09 -1.50 -19.10
N SER A 113 2.75 -1.32 -20.23
CA SER A 113 3.24 -2.45 -21.03
C SER A 113 4.34 -3.22 -20.30
N ARG A 114 5.27 -2.51 -19.66
CA ARG A 114 6.31 -3.14 -18.81
C ARG A 114 5.69 -3.95 -17.69
N LEU A 115 4.68 -3.41 -17.01
CA LEU A 115 3.99 -4.11 -15.93
C LEU A 115 3.32 -5.41 -16.41
N GLN A 116 2.67 -5.38 -17.57
CA GLN A 116 2.00 -6.56 -18.12
C GLN A 116 3.00 -7.69 -18.41
N GLU A 117 4.11 -7.40 -19.09
CA GLU A 117 5.17 -8.39 -19.35
C GLU A 117 5.82 -8.88 -18.05
N TYR A 118 6.13 -7.96 -17.15
CA TYR A 118 6.71 -8.29 -15.85
C TYR A 118 5.81 -9.23 -15.04
N LEU A 119 4.52 -8.92 -14.96
CA LEU A 119 3.57 -9.72 -14.20
C LEU A 119 3.32 -11.09 -14.83
N GLU A 120 3.36 -11.19 -16.17
CA GLU A 120 3.26 -12.48 -16.86
C GLU A 120 4.42 -13.41 -16.50
N ILE A 121 5.65 -12.88 -16.50
CA ILE A 121 6.84 -13.65 -16.09
C ILE A 121 6.74 -14.06 -14.62
N VAL A 122 6.35 -13.13 -13.72
CA VAL A 122 6.17 -13.43 -12.29
C VAL A 122 5.15 -14.56 -12.10
N ARG A 123 3.99 -14.47 -12.74
CA ARG A 123 2.94 -15.49 -12.62
C ARG A 123 3.37 -16.87 -13.11
N ARG A 124 4.06 -16.93 -14.22
CA ARG A 124 4.62 -18.21 -14.72
C ARG A 124 5.67 -18.75 -13.75
N GLY A 125 6.55 -17.88 -13.25
CA GLY A 125 7.55 -18.25 -12.24
C GLY A 125 6.93 -18.82 -10.97
N VAL A 126 5.94 -18.15 -10.36
CA VAL A 126 5.29 -18.63 -9.12
C VAL A 126 4.53 -19.95 -9.32
N ARG A 127 4.10 -20.29 -10.55
CA ARG A 127 3.54 -21.61 -10.88
C ARG A 127 4.61 -22.68 -11.09
N GLY A 128 5.90 -22.31 -11.01
CA GLY A 128 7.02 -23.25 -11.23
C GLY A 128 7.24 -23.62 -12.69
N GLU A 129 6.70 -22.85 -13.63
CA GLU A 129 6.94 -23.06 -15.06
C GLU A 129 8.40 -22.75 -15.42
N LYS A 130 8.94 -23.46 -16.40
CA LYS A 130 10.19 -23.04 -17.03
C LYS A 130 9.91 -21.78 -17.85
N LEU A 131 10.61 -20.69 -17.52
CA LEU A 131 10.45 -19.43 -18.23
C LEU A 131 11.13 -19.50 -19.59
N ASP A 132 10.36 -19.17 -20.61
CA ASP A 132 10.80 -18.92 -21.96
C ASP A 132 9.92 -17.79 -22.50
N PHE A 133 10.40 -16.57 -22.38
CA PHE A 133 9.62 -15.34 -22.61
C PHE A 133 10.47 -14.31 -23.36
N ASP A 134 9.97 -13.89 -24.50
CA ASP A 134 10.50 -12.82 -25.34
C ASP A 134 9.49 -11.68 -25.42
N GLY A 135 9.62 -10.71 -24.51
CA GLY A 135 8.84 -9.48 -24.53
C GLY A 135 9.62 -8.32 -25.16
N ARG A 136 8.95 -7.21 -25.29
CA ARG A 136 9.59 -5.96 -25.74
C ARG A 136 10.48 -5.35 -24.66
N TYR A 137 10.15 -5.55 -23.39
CA TYR A 137 10.80 -4.90 -22.25
C TYR A 137 11.52 -5.90 -21.33
N PHE A 138 11.08 -7.13 -21.30
CA PHE A 138 11.68 -8.17 -20.49
C PHE A 138 11.86 -9.45 -21.31
N THR A 139 12.97 -10.12 -21.03
CA THR A 139 13.24 -11.47 -21.56
C THR A 139 13.64 -12.39 -20.42
N SER A 140 13.28 -13.67 -20.51
CA SER A 140 13.69 -14.68 -19.53
C SER A 140 13.74 -16.04 -20.18
N HIS A 141 14.94 -16.63 -20.30
CA HIS A 141 15.15 -17.91 -20.97
C HIS A 141 15.74 -18.94 -20.02
N GLY A 142 15.10 -20.10 -19.96
CA GLY A 142 15.61 -21.27 -19.27
C GLY A 142 15.49 -21.24 -17.74
N PHE A 143 15.07 -20.13 -17.12
CA PHE A 143 14.89 -20.07 -15.70
C PHE A 143 13.76 -21.00 -15.25
N LYS A 144 14.04 -21.84 -14.27
CA LYS A 144 13.08 -22.72 -13.60
C LYS A 144 13.49 -22.83 -12.14
N MET A 145 12.55 -22.72 -11.24
CA MET A 145 12.84 -22.96 -9.82
C MET A 145 13.33 -24.38 -9.60
N ALA A 146 14.38 -24.54 -8.77
CA ALA A 146 14.95 -25.84 -8.44
C ALA A 146 14.09 -26.67 -7.48
N PHE A 147 13.00 -26.09 -7.01
CA PHE A 147 12.03 -26.72 -6.11
C PHE A 147 10.61 -26.51 -6.67
N LYS A 148 9.65 -27.27 -6.18
CA LYS A 148 8.24 -27.11 -6.56
C LYS A 148 7.59 -26.06 -5.66
N PRO A 149 7.09 -24.93 -6.21
CA PRO A 149 6.35 -23.96 -5.42
C PRO A 149 5.11 -24.57 -4.77
N ALA A 150 4.69 -24.00 -3.63
CA ALA A 150 3.41 -24.35 -3.02
C ALA A 150 2.25 -24.07 -3.99
N MET A 151 1.23 -24.94 -3.99
CA MET A 151 0.20 -24.99 -5.04
C MET A 151 -0.89 -23.91 -4.92
N SER A 152 -0.86 -23.06 -3.90
CA SER A 152 -1.87 -21.99 -3.74
C SER A 152 -1.56 -20.83 -4.68
N PRO A 153 -2.55 -20.31 -5.41
CA PRO A 153 -2.35 -19.08 -6.17
C PRO A 153 -2.09 -17.92 -5.21
N ILE A 154 -0.95 -17.25 -5.37
CA ILE A 154 -0.65 -16.03 -4.61
C ILE A 154 -1.54 -14.91 -5.17
N PRO A 155 -2.42 -14.28 -4.35
CA PRO A 155 -3.23 -13.16 -4.79
C PRO A 155 -2.35 -11.96 -5.17
N VAL A 156 -2.69 -11.31 -6.29
CA VAL A 156 -1.91 -10.19 -6.84
C VAL A 156 -2.76 -8.93 -6.86
N TYR A 157 -2.24 -7.84 -6.32
CA TYR A 157 -2.89 -6.53 -6.27
C TYR A 157 -2.03 -5.48 -6.97
N LEU A 158 -2.67 -4.63 -7.78
CA LEU A 158 -1.96 -3.58 -8.51
C LEU A 158 -2.15 -2.22 -7.85
N ALA A 159 -1.04 -1.51 -7.58
CA ALA A 159 -1.13 -0.11 -7.19
C ALA A 159 -1.61 0.75 -8.36
N ALA A 160 -2.76 1.39 -8.20
CA ALA A 160 -3.34 2.23 -9.24
C ALA A 160 -4.22 3.36 -8.67
N PHE A 161 -4.24 4.50 -9.39
CA PHE A 161 -5.15 5.61 -9.15
C PHE A 161 -5.57 6.35 -10.42
N GLY A 162 -4.96 6.10 -11.56
CA GLY A 162 -5.41 6.59 -12.87
C GLY A 162 -6.44 5.65 -13.49
N PRO A 163 -7.38 6.15 -14.31
CA PRO A 163 -8.48 5.34 -14.84
C PRO A 163 -8.03 4.14 -15.67
N GLN A 164 -7.00 4.30 -16.50
CA GLN A 164 -6.46 3.23 -17.33
C GLN A 164 -5.79 2.14 -16.50
N MET A 165 -4.95 2.52 -15.51
CA MET A 165 -4.26 1.59 -14.63
C MET A 165 -5.27 0.86 -13.71
N SER A 166 -6.30 1.56 -13.24
CA SER A 166 -7.36 0.95 -12.43
C SER A 166 -8.16 -0.09 -13.24
N ARG A 167 -8.50 0.21 -14.50
CA ARG A 167 -9.14 -0.76 -15.38
C ARG A 167 -8.24 -1.96 -15.67
N LEU A 168 -6.94 -1.73 -15.91
CA LEU A 168 -5.94 -2.79 -16.07
C LEU A 168 -5.86 -3.68 -14.82
N ALA A 169 -5.89 -3.10 -13.61
CA ALA A 169 -5.92 -3.87 -12.37
C ALA A 169 -7.06 -4.90 -12.37
N GLY A 170 -8.28 -4.47 -12.70
CA GLY A 170 -9.42 -5.39 -12.82
C GLY A 170 -9.21 -6.50 -13.85
N THR A 171 -8.56 -6.17 -14.98
CA THR A 171 -8.32 -7.14 -16.05
C THR A 171 -7.30 -8.21 -15.64
N ILE A 172 -6.19 -7.81 -15.04
CA ILE A 172 -5.03 -8.71 -14.88
C ILE A 172 -4.67 -9.07 -13.43
N THR A 173 -5.36 -8.56 -12.40
CA THR A 173 -5.05 -8.85 -10.98
C THR A 173 -6.29 -9.18 -10.18
N ASP A 174 -6.14 -9.49 -8.89
CA ASP A 174 -7.22 -9.86 -7.98
C ASP A 174 -7.83 -8.64 -7.26
N GLY A 175 -7.29 -7.45 -7.51
CA GLY A 175 -7.77 -6.20 -6.96
C GLY A 175 -6.77 -5.06 -7.11
N VAL A 176 -7.02 -3.99 -6.37
CA VAL A 176 -6.26 -2.74 -6.45
C VAL A 176 -5.79 -2.29 -5.08
N LEU A 177 -4.57 -1.74 -5.03
CA LEU A 177 -4.02 -1.01 -3.89
C LEU A 177 -4.08 0.50 -4.18
N ILE A 178 -4.82 1.23 -3.37
CA ILE A 178 -5.05 2.67 -3.54
C ILE A 178 -4.35 3.41 -2.41
N ASN A 179 -3.49 4.34 -2.76
CA ASN A 179 -2.87 5.27 -1.83
C ASN A 179 -3.35 6.69 -2.13
N MET A 180 -3.58 7.49 -1.11
CA MET A 180 -3.86 8.92 -1.29
C MET A 180 -5.19 9.23 -2.00
N ALA A 181 -6.29 8.55 -1.67
CA ALA A 181 -7.58 8.83 -2.27
C ALA A 181 -8.67 9.07 -1.22
N ASN A 182 -9.54 10.05 -1.47
CA ASN A 182 -10.74 10.26 -0.68
C ASN A 182 -11.87 9.30 -1.10
N PRO A 183 -12.98 9.20 -0.35
CA PRO A 183 -14.06 8.25 -0.66
C PRO A 183 -14.65 8.43 -2.08
N ALA A 184 -14.73 9.64 -2.60
CA ALA A 184 -15.24 9.87 -3.96
C ALA A 184 -14.31 9.29 -5.03
N GLU A 185 -13.01 9.50 -4.88
CA GLU A 185 -12.00 8.97 -5.80
C GLU A 185 -11.89 7.43 -5.67
N ILE A 186 -12.04 6.87 -4.46
CA ILE A 186 -12.08 5.42 -4.25
C ILE A 186 -13.25 4.79 -5.01
N ARG A 187 -14.44 5.39 -4.95
CA ARG A 187 -15.60 4.89 -5.71
C ARG A 187 -15.30 4.86 -7.21
N ARG A 188 -14.74 5.94 -7.74
CA ARG A 188 -14.36 6.03 -9.15
C ARG A 188 -13.34 4.96 -9.57
N ILE A 189 -12.32 4.72 -8.72
CA ILE A 189 -11.32 3.68 -8.95
C ILE A 189 -11.95 2.29 -8.88
N ALA A 190 -12.78 2.02 -7.87
CA ALA A 190 -13.46 0.74 -7.71
C ALA A 190 -14.35 0.39 -8.91
N ASP A 191 -15.06 1.39 -9.46
CA ASP A 191 -15.89 1.21 -10.65
C ASP A 191 -15.05 0.86 -11.88
N ALA A 192 -13.90 1.54 -12.07
CA ALA A 192 -12.97 1.23 -13.16
C ALA A 192 -12.37 -0.18 -13.03
N VAL A 193 -12.00 -0.61 -11.81
CA VAL A 193 -11.52 -1.98 -11.53
C VAL A 193 -12.58 -3.02 -11.85
N ARG A 194 -13.81 -2.82 -11.37
CA ARG A 194 -14.93 -3.72 -11.64
C ARG A 194 -15.27 -3.78 -13.13
N GLN A 195 -15.14 -2.67 -13.84
CA GLN A 195 -15.30 -2.64 -15.28
C GLN A 195 -14.23 -3.49 -15.99
N GLY A 196 -12.95 -3.35 -15.63
CA GLY A 196 -11.87 -4.18 -16.15
C GLY A 196 -12.06 -5.67 -15.88
N ALA A 197 -12.59 -6.02 -14.69
CA ALA A 197 -12.92 -7.40 -14.34
C ALA A 197 -14.01 -7.99 -15.26
N ARG A 198 -15.10 -7.23 -15.52
CA ARG A 198 -16.16 -7.68 -16.46
C ARG A 198 -15.60 -7.94 -17.86
N GLU A 199 -14.74 -7.04 -18.36
CA GLU A 199 -14.11 -7.18 -19.67
C GLU A 199 -13.21 -8.42 -19.78
N ALA A 200 -12.55 -8.77 -18.68
CA ALA A 200 -11.76 -9.99 -18.56
C ALA A 200 -12.59 -11.24 -18.19
N ARG A 201 -13.92 -11.14 -18.13
CA ARG A 201 -14.85 -12.22 -17.72
C ARG A 201 -14.55 -12.76 -16.31
N LYS A 202 -14.04 -11.91 -15.43
CA LYS A 202 -13.85 -12.19 -14.01
C LYS A 202 -15.06 -11.70 -13.23
N ASP A 203 -15.28 -12.24 -12.02
CA ASP A 203 -16.31 -11.73 -11.12
C ASP A 203 -15.93 -10.35 -10.57
N PRO A 204 -16.69 -9.28 -10.87
CA PRO A 204 -16.40 -7.95 -10.33
C PRO A 204 -16.57 -7.84 -8.82
N ALA A 205 -17.39 -8.71 -8.20
CA ALA A 205 -17.61 -8.72 -6.77
C ALA A 205 -16.43 -9.34 -6.00
N ALA A 206 -15.65 -10.21 -6.65
CA ALA A 206 -14.46 -10.80 -6.08
C ALA A 206 -13.24 -9.85 -6.07
N MET A 207 -13.33 -8.68 -6.72
CA MET A 207 -12.22 -7.72 -6.76
C MET A 207 -12.03 -7.04 -5.42
N GLU A 208 -10.85 -7.20 -4.80
CA GLU A 208 -10.51 -6.48 -3.57
C GLU A 208 -10.09 -5.03 -3.87
N ILE A 209 -10.69 -4.11 -3.13
CA ILE A 209 -10.41 -2.67 -3.18
C ILE A 209 -9.71 -2.30 -1.87
N ILE A 210 -8.39 -2.25 -1.90
CA ILE A 210 -7.53 -2.08 -0.73
C ILE A 210 -7.09 -0.63 -0.66
N CYS A 211 -7.41 0.06 0.44
CA CYS A 211 -7.16 1.49 0.60
C CYS A 211 -6.16 1.75 1.72
N LYS A 212 -5.11 2.52 1.43
CA LYS A 212 -4.17 3.02 2.45
C LYS A 212 -4.63 4.38 2.96
N ILE A 213 -4.93 4.45 4.25
CA ILE A 213 -5.41 5.65 4.93
C ILE A 213 -4.47 5.91 6.11
N ARG A 214 -3.67 6.97 6.03
CA ARG A 214 -2.75 7.31 7.13
C ARG A 214 -3.51 7.70 8.36
N CYS A 215 -3.04 7.17 9.49
CA CYS A 215 -3.65 7.35 10.78
C CYS A 215 -2.61 7.84 11.79
N SER A 216 -3.00 8.79 12.64
CA SER A 216 -2.28 9.15 13.85
C SER A 216 -3.27 9.25 15.00
N ILE A 217 -2.97 8.61 16.12
CA ILE A 217 -3.72 8.71 17.37
C ILE A 217 -2.78 9.32 18.38
N ALA A 218 -3.17 10.45 18.98
CA ALA A 218 -2.38 11.14 19.99
C ALA A 218 -3.27 11.67 21.10
N HIS A 219 -2.67 12.11 22.22
CA HIS A 219 -3.43 12.68 23.35
C HIS A 219 -4.21 13.94 23.00
N THR A 220 -3.80 14.65 21.93
CA THR A 220 -4.53 15.80 21.42
C THR A 220 -4.69 15.71 19.90
N TYR A 221 -5.79 16.25 19.40
CA TYR A 221 -6.03 16.36 17.96
C TYR A 221 -4.90 17.11 17.23
N ASP A 222 -4.39 18.20 17.84
CA ASP A 222 -3.34 19.01 17.22
C ASP A 222 -2.03 18.23 17.05
N ALA A 223 -1.65 17.40 18.01
CA ALA A 223 -0.45 16.56 17.92
C ALA A 223 -0.56 15.52 16.78
N ALA A 224 -1.70 14.83 16.69
CA ALA A 224 -1.95 13.87 15.61
C ALA A 224 -2.01 14.57 14.24
N ARG A 225 -2.65 15.74 14.16
CA ARG A 225 -2.71 16.56 12.95
C ARG A 225 -1.31 17.02 12.49
N GLU A 226 -0.49 17.47 13.41
CA GLU A 226 0.88 17.93 13.11
C GLU A 226 1.73 16.79 12.55
N ALA A 227 1.65 15.59 13.14
CA ALA A 227 2.34 14.41 12.65
C ALA A 227 1.96 14.09 11.19
N LEU A 228 0.68 14.11 10.87
CA LEU A 228 0.17 13.84 9.53
C LEU A 228 0.49 14.96 8.53
N SER A 229 0.58 16.21 8.98
CA SER A 229 0.87 17.37 8.13
C SER A 229 2.23 17.26 7.43
N HIS A 230 3.23 16.65 8.08
CA HIS A 230 4.53 16.40 7.44
C HIS A 230 4.39 15.46 6.24
N ALA A 231 3.73 14.32 6.42
CA ALA A 231 3.49 13.36 5.35
C ALA A 231 2.66 13.96 4.21
N LEU A 232 1.61 14.72 4.55
CA LEU A 232 0.75 15.39 3.58
C LEU A 232 1.53 16.39 2.72
N THR A 233 2.42 17.17 3.32
CA THR A 233 3.28 18.11 2.59
C THR A 233 4.15 17.38 1.57
N TYR A 234 4.77 16.27 1.96
CA TYR A 234 5.58 15.45 1.04
C TYR A 234 4.79 15.03 -0.20
N TYR A 235 3.55 14.54 0.00
CA TYR A 235 2.69 14.12 -1.11
C TYR A 235 2.22 15.27 -1.98
N ALA A 236 1.89 16.43 -1.40
CA ALA A 236 1.51 17.62 -2.16
C ALA A 236 2.63 18.14 -3.06
N LEU A 237 3.88 17.96 -2.64
CA LEU A 237 5.06 18.39 -3.40
C LEU A 237 5.50 17.37 -4.46
N ALA A 238 5.07 16.11 -4.37
CA ALA A 238 5.45 15.06 -5.30
C ALA A 238 4.68 15.16 -6.63
N ASP A 239 5.41 15.29 -7.75
CA ASP A 239 4.83 15.52 -9.09
C ASP A 239 3.80 14.46 -9.49
N TYR A 240 4.07 13.20 -9.18
CA TYR A 240 3.22 12.08 -9.58
C TYR A 240 1.87 11.99 -8.82
N TYR A 241 1.69 12.76 -7.74
CA TYR A 241 0.39 12.91 -7.06
C TYR A 241 -0.39 14.15 -7.49
N ARG A 242 0.22 15.05 -8.27
CA ARG A 242 -0.39 16.32 -8.68
C ARG A 242 -1.75 16.11 -9.38
N ASP A 243 -1.80 15.21 -10.35
CA ASP A 243 -3.03 14.94 -11.09
C ASP A 243 -4.11 14.28 -10.23
N LEU A 244 -3.71 13.40 -9.31
CA LEU A 244 -4.63 12.77 -8.38
C LEU A 244 -5.25 13.82 -7.45
N LEU A 245 -4.43 14.65 -6.82
CA LEU A 245 -4.88 15.72 -5.92
C LEU A 245 -5.72 16.75 -6.67
N GLY A 246 -5.37 17.04 -7.93
CA GLY A 246 -6.15 17.90 -8.81
C GLY A 246 -7.56 17.35 -9.10
N ARG A 247 -7.68 16.05 -9.40
CA ARG A 247 -9.00 15.40 -9.59
C ARG A 247 -9.85 15.40 -8.31
N MET A 248 -9.23 15.39 -7.15
CA MET A 248 -9.92 15.54 -5.86
C MET A 248 -10.30 16.99 -5.52
N GLY A 249 -9.99 17.96 -6.40
CA GLY A 249 -10.35 19.36 -6.26
C GLY A 249 -9.34 20.22 -5.49
N PHE A 250 -8.09 19.78 -5.34
CA PHE A 250 -7.04 20.44 -4.57
C PHE A 250 -5.91 21.05 -5.42
N ALA A 251 -6.16 21.31 -6.71
CA ALA A 251 -5.14 21.84 -7.61
C ALA A 251 -4.55 23.19 -7.14
N SER A 252 -5.40 24.09 -6.61
CA SER A 252 -4.98 25.41 -6.13
C SER A 252 -4.09 25.33 -4.88
N GLU A 253 -4.47 24.49 -3.91
CA GLU A 253 -3.69 24.29 -2.69
C GLU A 253 -2.33 23.66 -3.00
N VAL A 254 -2.31 22.64 -3.85
CA VAL A 254 -1.06 21.98 -4.30
C VAL A 254 -0.14 22.97 -4.99
N GLU A 255 -0.63 23.81 -5.89
CA GLU A 255 0.21 24.79 -6.60
C GLU A 255 0.73 25.89 -5.66
N ALA A 256 -0.09 26.36 -4.70
CA ALA A 256 0.34 27.30 -3.69
C ALA A 256 1.46 26.72 -2.81
N MET A 257 1.31 25.47 -2.35
CA MET A 257 2.33 24.75 -1.57
C MET A 257 3.63 24.56 -2.36
N ARG A 258 3.53 24.19 -3.63
CA ARG A 258 4.71 24.03 -4.52
C ARG A 258 5.46 25.34 -4.76
N SER A 259 4.72 26.45 -4.92
CA SER A 259 5.30 27.80 -5.06
C SER A 259 6.01 28.21 -3.78
N ALA A 260 5.38 28.02 -2.63
CA ALA A 260 5.98 28.30 -1.33
C ALA A 260 7.23 27.44 -1.05
N TRP A 261 7.23 26.17 -1.48
CA TRP A 261 8.40 25.31 -1.37
C TRP A 261 9.59 25.85 -2.17
N LYS A 262 9.37 26.31 -3.39
CA LYS A 262 10.44 26.89 -4.23
C LYS A 262 11.06 28.13 -3.64
N SER A 263 10.29 28.95 -2.93
CA SER A 263 10.74 30.22 -2.37
C SER A 263 11.21 30.14 -0.91
N GLY A 264 10.65 29.23 -0.10
CA GLY A 264 10.88 29.16 1.34
C GLY A 264 11.05 27.77 1.93
N GLY A 265 11.18 26.74 1.05
CA GLY A 265 11.44 25.36 1.46
C GLY A 265 10.22 24.62 2.03
N PHE A 266 10.45 23.41 2.54
CA PHE A 266 9.42 22.49 3.01
C PHE A 266 8.53 23.08 4.11
N HIS A 267 9.12 23.80 5.05
CA HIS A 267 8.37 24.41 6.15
C HIS A 267 7.39 25.48 5.66
N ALA A 268 7.79 26.30 4.67
CA ALA A 268 6.91 27.30 4.07
C ALA A 268 5.71 26.64 3.36
N ALA A 269 5.94 25.56 2.63
CA ALA A 269 4.86 24.80 2.01
C ALA A 269 3.90 24.21 3.04
N ARG A 270 4.42 23.64 4.14
CA ARG A 270 3.61 23.01 5.20
C ARG A 270 2.65 23.99 5.87
N LYS A 271 3.05 25.24 6.06
CA LYS A 271 2.20 26.31 6.63
C LYS A 271 0.95 26.64 5.80
N LEU A 272 0.91 26.24 4.54
CA LEU A 272 -0.21 26.47 3.63
C LEU A 272 -1.24 25.33 3.62
N ILE A 273 -1.10 24.32 4.48
CA ILE A 273 -2.11 23.27 4.63
C ILE A 273 -3.38 23.88 5.25
N THR A 274 -4.41 24.02 4.43
CA THR A 274 -5.73 24.46 4.87
C THR A 274 -6.52 23.32 5.51
N ASP A 275 -7.53 23.65 6.35
CA ASP A 275 -8.43 22.64 6.89
C ASP A 275 -9.20 21.90 5.79
N ARG A 276 -9.59 22.61 4.74
CA ARG A 276 -10.23 22.01 3.56
C ARG A 276 -9.33 20.95 2.92
N PHE A 277 -8.05 21.25 2.72
CA PHE A 277 -7.09 20.31 2.12
C PHE A 277 -6.82 19.14 3.04
N PHE A 278 -6.59 19.41 4.32
CA PHE A 278 -6.29 18.38 5.31
C PHE A 278 -7.48 17.42 5.49
N ASN A 279 -8.68 17.94 5.74
CA ASN A 279 -9.87 17.12 6.03
C ASN A 279 -10.48 16.47 4.78
N GLY A 280 -10.18 16.99 3.60
CA GLY A 280 -10.66 16.45 2.33
C GLY A 280 -9.87 15.27 1.78
N LEU A 281 -8.83 14.80 2.51
CA LEU A 281 -7.94 13.74 2.08
C LEU A 281 -8.11 12.46 2.92
N PHE A 282 -7.31 11.49 2.60
CA PHE A 282 -7.20 10.12 3.12
C PHE A 282 -6.46 10.03 4.48
N LEU A 283 -6.69 10.97 5.37
CA LEU A 283 -6.06 11.06 6.67
C LEU A 283 -7.07 10.77 7.77
N VAL A 284 -6.64 10.07 8.80
CA VAL A 284 -7.40 9.82 10.03
C VAL A 284 -6.64 10.43 11.19
N VAL A 285 -7.23 11.41 11.81
CA VAL A 285 -6.74 12.06 13.04
C VAL A 285 -7.70 11.72 14.17
N ALA A 286 -7.18 11.07 15.19
CA ALA A 286 -8.02 10.58 16.27
C ALA A 286 -7.35 10.70 17.63
N THR A 287 -8.17 10.65 18.67
CA THR A 287 -7.74 10.50 20.07
C THR A 287 -8.13 9.12 20.63
N SER A 288 -8.93 8.36 19.87
CA SER A 288 -9.32 6.99 20.21
C SER A 288 -9.47 6.08 18.98
N ALA A 289 -9.56 4.78 19.17
CA ALA A 289 -9.79 3.82 18.11
C ALA A 289 -11.21 3.89 17.52
N GLU A 290 -12.20 4.23 18.35
CA GLU A 290 -13.59 4.42 17.94
C GLU A 290 -13.69 5.54 16.92
N GLU A 291 -13.02 6.67 17.15
CA GLU A 291 -12.94 7.77 16.19
C GLU A 291 -12.32 7.36 14.87
N VAL A 292 -11.29 6.48 14.89
CA VAL A 292 -10.71 5.94 13.66
C VAL A 292 -11.76 5.17 12.86
N VAL A 293 -12.54 4.29 13.51
CA VAL A 293 -13.60 3.51 12.87
C VAL A 293 -14.65 4.40 12.23
N GLU A 294 -15.10 5.43 12.92
CA GLU A 294 -16.06 6.40 12.39
C GLU A 294 -15.51 7.11 11.14
N GLN A 295 -14.25 7.55 11.20
CA GLN A 295 -13.61 8.26 10.09
C GLN A 295 -13.34 7.37 8.87
N ILE A 296 -13.15 6.05 9.03
CA ILE A 296 -12.97 5.13 7.90
C ILE A 296 -14.29 4.59 7.32
N ALA A 297 -15.43 4.75 7.98
CA ALA A 297 -16.73 4.29 7.50
C ALA A 297 -17.10 4.81 6.09
N PRO A 298 -16.84 6.08 5.72
CA PRO A 298 -17.09 6.57 4.36
C PRO A 298 -16.30 5.85 3.27
N TYR A 299 -15.14 5.32 3.59
CA TYR A 299 -14.31 4.55 2.65
C TYR A 299 -14.92 3.17 2.36
N ARG A 300 -15.47 2.53 3.40
CA ARG A 300 -16.28 1.30 3.23
C ARG A 300 -17.48 1.56 2.31
N ALA A 301 -18.22 2.62 2.56
CA ALA A 301 -19.36 3.01 1.74
C ALA A 301 -18.96 3.37 0.30
N ALA A 302 -17.72 3.76 0.07
CA ALA A 302 -17.15 3.99 -1.26
C ALA A 302 -16.72 2.70 -1.97
N GLY A 303 -16.76 1.55 -1.31
CA GLY A 303 -16.47 0.24 -1.89
C GLY A 303 -15.12 -0.36 -1.47
N ALA A 304 -14.42 0.22 -0.51
CA ALA A 304 -13.23 -0.40 0.08
C ALA A 304 -13.60 -1.73 0.76
N THR A 305 -12.88 -2.79 0.43
CA THR A 305 -13.04 -4.12 1.03
C THR A 305 -12.08 -4.32 2.20
N ARG A 306 -10.93 -3.62 2.16
CA ARG A 306 -9.84 -3.69 3.13
C ARG A 306 -9.22 -2.31 3.33
N ILE A 307 -8.91 -1.96 4.58
CA ILE A 307 -8.23 -0.71 4.93
C ILE A 307 -6.87 -1.02 5.52
N ILE A 308 -5.82 -0.46 4.94
CA ILE A 308 -4.47 -0.44 5.53
C ILE A 308 -4.30 0.88 6.28
N LEU A 309 -3.90 0.79 7.53
CA LEU A 309 -3.60 1.94 8.38
C LEU A 309 -2.07 2.08 8.56
N PRO A 310 -1.38 2.86 7.71
CA PRO A 310 -0.02 3.29 7.99
C PRO A 310 -0.05 4.27 9.17
N TYR A 311 0.40 3.82 10.34
CA TYR A 311 0.46 4.65 11.51
C TYR A 311 1.59 5.68 11.42
N VAL A 312 1.31 6.91 11.78
CA VAL A 312 2.28 8.01 11.86
C VAL A 312 2.40 8.44 13.31
N ALA A 313 3.56 8.22 13.90
CA ALA A 313 3.83 8.60 15.28
C ALA A 313 3.88 10.12 15.45
N ALA A 314 3.33 10.60 16.55
CA ALA A 314 3.34 12.01 16.94
C ALA A 314 4.54 12.38 17.82
N SER A 315 5.31 11.39 18.31
CA SER A 315 6.52 11.58 19.13
C SER A 315 7.70 10.75 18.62
N GLU A 316 8.83 10.87 19.29
CA GLU A 316 10.05 10.09 18.99
C GLU A 316 9.95 8.62 19.45
N ASP A 317 9.04 8.29 20.39
CA ASP A 317 8.78 6.91 20.82
C ASP A 317 7.89 6.16 19.84
N VAL A 318 8.39 5.96 18.63
CA VAL A 318 7.66 5.29 17.54
C VAL A 318 7.23 3.87 17.90
N VAL A 319 8.02 3.15 18.70
CA VAL A 319 7.71 1.75 19.09
C VAL A 319 6.61 1.73 20.14
N GLY A 320 6.70 2.57 21.16
CA GLY A 320 5.68 2.70 22.19
C GLY A 320 4.36 3.16 21.65
N GLU A 321 4.36 4.13 20.74
CA GLU A 321 3.14 4.59 20.06
C GLU A 321 2.53 3.51 19.15
N MET A 322 3.35 2.78 18.38
CA MET A 322 2.86 1.67 17.56
C MET A 322 2.26 0.56 18.42
N ARG A 323 2.88 0.24 19.55
CA ARG A 323 2.35 -0.74 20.51
C ARG A 323 1.00 -0.26 21.08
N SER A 324 0.90 1.00 21.45
CA SER A 324 -0.33 1.61 21.93
C SER A 324 -1.43 1.59 20.85
N PHE A 325 -1.08 1.95 19.63
CA PHE A 325 -1.99 1.89 18.48
C PHE A 325 -2.54 0.47 18.27
N ILE A 326 -1.70 -0.55 18.31
CA ILE A 326 -2.11 -1.95 18.18
C ILE A 326 -3.07 -2.32 19.34
N ASN A 327 -2.75 -1.95 20.57
CA ASN A 327 -3.55 -2.30 21.75
C ASN A 327 -4.95 -1.66 21.74
N TYR A 328 -5.14 -0.52 21.09
CA TYR A 328 -6.46 0.13 20.95
C TYR A 328 -7.47 -0.71 20.13
N TRP A 329 -7.02 -1.69 19.33
CA TRP A 329 -7.89 -2.42 18.39
C TRP A 329 -8.59 -3.64 18.99
N THR A 330 -8.36 -4.00 20.23
CA THR A 330 -8.95 -5.20 20.89
C THR A 330 -10.49 -5.27 20.81
N PRO A 331 -11.28 -4.19 20.97
CA PRO A 331 -12.74 -4.27 20.98
C PRO A 331 -13.38 -4.48 19.60
N LEU A 332 -12.69 -4.12 18.53
CA LEU A 332 -13.27 -4.01 17.19
C LEU A 332 -13.11 -5.27 16.34
N THR A 333 -12.26 -6.18 16.77
CA THR A 333 -11.93 -7.41 16.05
C THR A 333 -12.65 -8.64 16.61
N THR A 334 -13.22 -8.57 17.80
CA THR A 334 -13.89 -9.70 18.48
C THR A 334 -15.37 -9.90 18.13
N GLY A 335 -15.95 -9.07 17.25
CA GLY A 335 -17.28 -9.35 16.68
C GLY A 335 -18.49 -9.17 17.62
N GLU A 336 -18.32 -8.56 18.77
CA GLU A 336 -19.45 -8.27 19.69
C GLU A 336 -20.14 -6.92 19.38
N GLY A 337 -20.33 -6.62 18.11
CA GLY A 337 -20.96 -5.36 17.71
C GLY A 337 -21.23 -5.22 16.24
N ALA A 338 -21.83 -6.23 15.61
CA ALA A 338 -22.28 -6.14 14.21
C ALA A 338 -23.79 -6.30 14.13
#